data_9d459e095c553f52e0d8a02659308cf2
#
_entry.id   9d459e095c553f52e0d8a02659308cf2
#
_cell.length_a   1.000
_cell.length_b   1.000
_cell.length_c   1.000
_cell.angle_alpha   90.00
_cell.angle_beta   90.00
_cell.angle_gamma   90.00
#
_symmetry.space_group_name_H-M   'P 1'
#
loop_
_entity.id
_entity.type
_entity.pdbx_description
1 polymer ?
#
loop_
_entity_poly.entity_id
_entity_poly.type
_entity_poly.pdbx_seq_one_letter_code
_entity_poly.pdbx_strand_id
1 'polypeptide(L)'
;MRYLLILLLLLAACATPKPAPNAFGDAERAIEAAVRAGAEEHSPVELRFAREKLAEAHKGMEFRQYDKSIYLIEQSEINSELAIEKCKTAVMRARVAELSRENEVLREDFLATFGEDFE
;
A
#
# COMPACT_ATOMS: atom_id res chain seq x y z
N MET A 1 -47.91 -26.33 -5.74
CA MET A 1 -47.68 -24.89 -5.44
C MET A 1 -46.64 -24.69 -4.37
N ARG A 2 -46.64 -25.33 -3.21
CA ARG A 2 -45.65 -25.17 -2.13
C ARG A 2 -44.20 -25.43 -2.59
N TYR A 3 -43.99 -26.48 -3.38
CA TYR A 3 -42.63 -26.85 -3.84
C TYR A 3 -42.12 -25.90 -4.95
N LEU A 4 -42.99 -25.32 -5.73
CA LEU A 4 -42.66 -24.32 -6.74
C LEU A 4 -42.16 -23.02 -6.13
N LEU A 5 -42.78 -22.60 -5.01
CA LEU A 5 -42.36 -21.43 -4.22
C LEU A 5 -40.99 -21.64 -3.57
N ILE A 6 -40.69 -22.82 -3.04
CA ILE A 6 -39.40 -23.18 -2.45
C ILE A 6 -38.33 -23.21 -3.53
N LEU A 7 -38.61 -23.73 -4.71
CA LEU A 7 -37.68 -23.75 -5.86
C LEU A 7 -37.37 -22.34 -6.36
N LEU A 8 -38.36 -21.43 -6.35
CA LEU A 8 -38.20 -20.04 -6.75
C LEU A 8 -37.34 -19.26 -5.74
N LEU A 9 -37.45 -19.56 -4.43
CA LEU A 9 -36.66 -18.95 -3.37
C LEU A 9 -35.19 -19.38 -3.42
N LEU A 10 -34.88 -20.59 -3.85
CA LEU A 10 -33.53 -21.13 -3.99
C LEU A 10 -32.76 -20.51 -5.17
N LEU A 11 -33.45 -20.00 -6.18
CA LEU A 11 -32.86 -19.37 -7.37
C LEU A 11 -32.39 -17.91 -7.10
N ALA A 12 -32.87 -17.28 -6.02
CA ALA A 12 -32.53 -15.89 -5.68
C ALA A 12 -31.17 -15.71 -4.95
N ALA A 13 -30.49 -16.82 -4.57
CA ALA A 13 -29.36 -16.81 -3.64
C ALA A 13 -27.97 -16.61 -4.30
N CYS A 14 -27.85 -16.41 -5.61
CA CYS A 14 -26.56 -16.34 -6.29
C CYS A 14 -26.29 -14.97 -6.95
N ALA A 15 -26.63 -13.87 -6.30
CA ALA A 15 -26.18 -12.56 -6.77
C ALA A 15 -24.79 -12.25 -6.18
N THR A 16 -23.72 -12.39 -6.95
CA THR A 16 -22.39 -11.93 -6.57
C THR A 16 -22.40 -10.41 -6.36
N PRO A 17 -21.98 -9.91 -5.19
CA PRO A 17 -21.98 -8.49 -4.91
C PRO A 17 -21.04 -7.76 -5.88
N LYS A 18 -21.48 -6.63 -6.41
CA LYS A 18 -20.62 -5.73 -7.19
C LYS A 18 -19.73 -4.94 -6.23
N PRO A 19 -18.52 -4.52 -6.66
CA PRO A 19 -17.72 -3.56 -5.90
C PRO A 19 -18.51 -2.31 -5.55
N ALA A 20 -18.21 -1.70 -4.39
CA ALA A 20 -18.80 -0.43 -4.02
C ALA A 20 -18.53 0.63 -5.10
N PRO A 21 -19.45 1.59 -5.33
CA PRO A 21 -19.31 2.57 -6.41
C PRO A 21 -18.03 3.42 -6.32
N ASN A 22 -17.49 3.61 -5.11
CA ASN A 22 -16.28 4.39 -4.84
C ASN A 22 -14.99 3.54 -4.74
N ALA A 23 -15.09 2.20 -4.73
CA ALA A 23 -13.95 1.32 -4.47
C ALA A 23 -12.76 1.55 -5.42
N PHE A 24 -13.01 1.74 -6.71
CA PHE A 24 -11.95 2.09 -7.67
C PHE A 24 -11.32 3.44 -7.37
N GLY A 25 -12.13 4.46 -7.07
CA GLY A 25 -11.62 5.78 -6.70
C GLY A 25 -10.86 5.79 -5.39
N ASP A 26 -11.19 4.91 -4.44
CA ASP A 26 -10.43 4.73 -3.19
C ASP A 26 -9.06 4.14 -3.47
N ALA A 27 -8.97 3.11 -4.30
CA ALA A 27 -7.70 2.52 -4.72
C ALA A 27 -6.84 3.48 -5.56
N GLU A 28 -7.43 4.28 -6.45
CA GLU A 28 -6.73 5.33 -7.20
C GLU A 28 -6.12 6.36 -6.25
N ARG A 29 -6.89 6.84 -5.26
CA ARG A 29 -6.38 7.77 -4.23
C ARG A 29 -5.27 7.16 -3.37
N ALA A 30 -5.33 5.87 -3.07
CA ALA A 30 -4.26 5.17 -2.35
C ALA A 30 -2.97 5.13 -3.18
N ILE A 31 -3.04 4.83 -4.48
CA ILE A 31 -1.90 4.89 -5.40
C ILE A 31 -1.31 6.32 -5.46
N GLU A 32 -2.14 7.34 -5.60
CA GLU A 32 -1.69 8.74 -5.59
C GLU A 32 -1.02 9.12 -4.26
N ALA A 33 -1.54 8.64 -3.14
CA ALA A 33 -0.93 8.86 -1.84
C ALA A 33 0.46 8.21 -1.75
N ALA A 34 0.62 7.01 -2.30
CA ALA A 34 1.92 6.33 -2.38
C ALA A 34 2.92 7.12 -3.25
N VAL A 35 2.47 7.64 -4.40
CA VAL A 35 3.31 8.51 -5.25
C VAL A 35 3.75 9.76 -4.49
N ARG A 36 2.81 10.45 -3.81
CA ARG A 36 3.14 11.62 -2.98
C ARG A 36 4.09 11.32 -1.82
N ALA A 37 4.07 10.08 -1.31
CA ALA A 37 5.02 9.61 -0.29
C ALA A 37 6.42 9.30 -0.85
N GLY A 38 6.65 9.39 -2.15
CA GLY A 38 7.92 9.10 -2.80
C GLY A 38 8.10 7.63 -3.20
N ALA A 39 6.99 6.89 -3.43
CA ALA A 39 7.06 5.47 -3.76
C ALA A 39 7.74 5.18 -5.10
N GLU A 40 7.81 6.14 -6.00
CA GLU A 40 8.54 5.98 -7.26
C GLU A 40 10.04 5.79 -7.05
N GLU A 41 10.60 6.40 -6.00
CA GLU A 41 12.01 6.29 -5.64
C GLU A 41 12.27 5.17 -4.61
N HIS A 42 11.45 5.09 -3.56
CA HIS A 42 11.73 4.27 -2.39
C HIS A 42 11.00 2.92 -2.37
N SER A 43 9.94 2.76 -3.17
CA SER A 43 9.11 1.53 -3.20
C SER A 43 8.48 1.27 -4.57
N PRO A 44 9.27 1.29 -5.67
CA PRO A 44 8.74 1.20 -7.03
C PRO A 44 8.04 -0.15 -7.33
N VAL A 45 8.45 -1.21 -6.66
CA VAL A 45 7.88 -2.56 -6.86
C VAL A 45 6.44 -2.62 -6.35
N GLU A 46 6.20 -2.17 -5.14
CA GLU A 46 4.87 -2.15 -4.51
C GLU A 46 3.94 -1.20 -5.26
N LEU A 47 4.43 -0.03 -5.66
CA LEU A 47 3.66 0.92 -6.47
C LEU A 47 3.25 0.33 -7.81
N ARG A 48 4.15 -0.42 -8.46
CA ARG A 48 3.82 -1.13 -9.70
C ARG A 48 2.76 -2.20 -9.46
N PHE A 49 2.90 -3.01 -8.42
CA PHE A 49 1.89 -4.02 -8.09
C PHE A 49 0.52 -3.40 -7.79
N ALA A 50 0.48 -2.28 -7.07
CA ALA A 50 -0.77 -1.57 -6.84
C ALA A 50 -1.46 -1.18 -8.17
N ARG A 51 -0.72 -0.56 -9.09
CA ARG A 51 -1.22 -0.17 -10.41
C ARG A 51 -1.66 -1.37 -11.26
N GLU A 52 -0.88 -2.47 -11.27
CA GLU A 52 -1.19 -3.70 -12.00
C GLU A 52 -2.48 -4.34 -11.46
N LYS A 53 -2.65 -4.44 -10.14
CA LYS A 53 -3.84 -5.01 -9.51
C LYS A 53 -5.09 -4.20 -9.82
N LEU A 54 -5.01 -2.88 -9.81
CA LEU A 54 -6.14 -2.02 -10.17
C LEU A 54 -6.52 -2.18 -11.65
N ALA A 55 -5.53 -2.27 -12.54
CA ALA A 55 -5.78 -2.51 -13.97
C ALA A 55 -6.42 -3.89 -14.24
N GLU A 56 -5.98 -4.93 -13.51
CA GLU A 56 -6.62 -6.25 -13.56
C GLU A 56 -8.06 -6.22 -13.01
N ALA A 57 -8.32 -5.43 -11.95
CA ALA A 57 -9.65 -5.27 -11.39
C ALA A 57 -10.62 -4.66 -12.41
N HIS A 58 -10.21 -3.64 -13.15
CA HIS A 58 -10.99 -3.05 -14.24
C HIS A 58 -11.35 -4.09 -15.30
N LYS A 59 -10.39 -4.92 -15.73
CA LYS A 59 -10.66 -6.02 -16.66
C LYS A 59 -11.66 -7.03 -16.09
N GLY A 60 -11.53 -7.38 -14.82
CA GLY A 60 -12.48 -8.26 -14.13
C GLY A 60 -13.91 -7.73 -14.18
N MET A 61 -14.10 -6.41 -14.06
CA MET A 61 -15.42 -5.78 -14.19
C MET A 61 -16.02 -5.94 -15.57
N GLU A 62 -15.23 -5.82 -16.64
CA GLU A 62 -15.68 -6.02 -18.02
C GLU A 62 -16.22 -7.44 -18.23
N PHE A 63 -15.60 -8.43 -17.60
CA PHE A 63 -16.00 -9.84 -17.65
C PHE A 63 -16.97 -10.24 -16.54
N ARG A 64 -17.53 -9.29 -15.77
CA ARG A 64 -18.44 -9.52 -14.64
C ARG A 64 -17.87 -10.44 -13.54
N GLN A 65 -16.55 -10.49 -13.41
CA GLN A 65 -15.85 -11.24 -12.37
C GLN A 65 -15.75 -10.38 -11.08
N TYR A 66 -16.89 -10.07 -10.49
CA TYR A 66 -16.99 -9.08 -9.42
C TYR A 66 -16.18 -9.44 -8.18
N ASP A 67 -16.24 -10.71 -7.73
CA ASP A 67 -15.47 -11.16 -6.55
C ASP A 67 -13.97 -11.00 -6.78
N LYS A 68 -13.50 -11.37 -7.98
CA LYS A 68 -12.10 -11.18 -8.37
C LYS A 68 -11.74 -9.70 -8.41
N SER A 69 -12.61 -8.84 -8.93
CA SER A 69 -12.38 -7.40 -9.00
C SER A 69 -12.29 -6.79 -7.61
N ILE A 70 -13.18 -7.17 -6.68
CA ILE A 70 -13.13 -6.72 -5.28
C ILE A 70 -11.79 -7.09 -4.64
N TYR A 71 -11.39 -8.35 -4.75
CA TYR A 71 -10.12 -8.83 -4.22
C TYR A 71 -8.92 -8.06 -4.80
N LEU A 72 -8.92 -7.79 -6.13
CA LEU A 72 -7.84 -7.07 -6.79
C LEU A 72 -7.79 -5.58 -6.39
N ILE A 73 -8.94 -4.94 -6.14
CA ILE A 73 -9.01 -3.58 -5.59
C ILE A 73 -8.35 -3.55 -4.20
N GLU A 74 -8.74 -4.46 -3.31
CA GLU A 74 -8.15 -4.58 -1.98
C GLU A 74 -6.63 -4.82 -2.05
N GLN A 75 -6.18 -5.67 -2.97
CA GLN A 75 -4.74 -5.89 -3.18
C GLN A 75 -4.02 -4.63 -3.69
N SER A 76 -4.67 -3.81 -4.51
CA SER A 76 -4.13 -2.52 -4.95
C SER A 76 -3.95 -1.56 -3.77
N GLU A 77 -4.96 -1.44 -2.91
CA GLU A 77 -4.92 -0.60 -1.70
C GLU A 77 -3.82 -1.05 -0.74
N ILE A 78 -3.75 -2.35 -0.44
CA ILE A 78 -2.72 -2.94 0.45
C ILE A 78 -1.31 -2.67 -0.09
N ASN A 79 -1.07 -2.85 -1.40
CA ASN A 79 0.24 -2.57 -2.00
C ASN A 79 0.57 -1.07 -1.96
N SER A 80 -0.42 -0.19 -2.09
CA SER A 80 -0.24 1.25 -1.96
C SER A 80 0.15 1.66 -0.53
N GLU A 81 -0.53 1.11 0.47
CA GLU A 81 -0.21 1.32 1.89
C GLU A 81 1.20 0.78 2.22
N LEU A 82 1.53 -0.42 1.76
CA LEU A 82 2.86 -0.99 1.93
C LEU A 82 3.95 -0.11 1.31
N ALA A 83 3.68 0.46 0.13
CA ALA A 83 4.58 1.39 -0.52
C ALA A 83 4.83 2.64 0.35
N ILE A 84 3.78 3.22 0.93
CA ILE A 84 3.87 4.36 1.84
C ILE A 84 4.73 4.03 3.06
N GLU A 85 4.48 2.90 3.72
CA GLU A 85 5.23 2.51 4.92
C GLU A 85 6.71 2.22 4.62
N LYS A 86 7.02 1.65 3.45
CA LYS A 86 8.41 1.49 2.99
C LYS A 86 9.10 2.83 2.75
N CYS A 87 8.39 3.81 2.16
CA CYS A 87 8.93 5.17 1.99
C CYS A 87 9.25 5.82 3.34
N LYS A 88 8.33 5.76 4.30
CA LYS A 88 8.57 6.27 5.66
C LYS A 88 9.80 5.62 6.29
N THR A 89 9.91 4.30 6.15
CA THR A 89 11.04 3.53 6.68
C THR A 89 12.36 3.96 6.02
N ALA A 90 12.38 4.17 4.70
CA ALA A 90 13.56 4.61 3.97
C ALA A 90 14.03 5.99 4.44
N VAL A 91 13.10 6.94 4.57
CA VAL A 91 13.39 8.29 5.09
C VAL A 91 13.94 8.25 6.51
N MET A 92 13.32 7.45 7.39
CA MET A 92 13.80 7.32 8.78
C MET A 92 15.18 6.68 8.86
N ARG A 93 15.48 5.67 8.05
CA ARG A 93 16.82 5.06 7.99
C ARG A 93 17.88 6.07 7.51
N ALA A 94 17.55 6.87 6.50
CA ALA A 94 18.44 7.93 6.04
C ALA A 94 18.71 8.95 7.15
N ARG A 95 17.68 9.35 7.91
CA ARG A 95 17.84 10.28 9.03
C ARG A 95 18.66 9.69 10.17
N VAL A 96 18.46 8.41 10.52
CA VAL A 96 19.29 7.73 11.53
C VAL A 96 20.75 7.67 11.09
N ALA A 97 21.00 7.35 9.82
CA ALA A 97 22.37 7.32 9.28
C ALA A 97 23.05 8.70 9.31
N GLU A 98 22.30 9.78 9.05
CA GLU A 98 22.77 11.17 9.16
C GLU A 98 23.15 11.50 10.60
N LEU A 99 22.21 11.31 11.53
CA LEU A 99 22.44 11.57 12.96
C LEU A 99 23.60 10.75 13.54
N SER A 100 23.78 9.52 13.06
CA SER A 100 24.91 8.69 13.50
C SER A 100 26.25 9.26 13.04
N ARG A 101 26.32 9.80 11.82
CA ARG A 101 27.52 10.48 11.32
C ARG A 101 27.80 11.78 12.08
N GLU A 102 26.78 12.60 12.32
CA GLU A 102 26.90 13.82 13.11
C GLU A 102 27.41 13.52 14.52
N ASN A 103 26.86 12.49 15.18
CA ASN A 103 27.32 12.06 16.50
C ASN A 103 28.78 11.60 16.51
N GLU A 104 29.23 10.87 15.49
CA GLU A 104 30.62 10.43 15.41
C GLU A 104 31.59 11.63 15.27
N VAL A 105 31.25 12.59 14.40
CA VAL A 105 32.03 13.82 14.25
C VAL A 105 32.10 14.60 15.57
N LEU A 106 30.97 14.79 16.26
CA LEU A 106 30.94 15.47 17.56
C LEU A 106 31.73 14.73 18.60
N ARG A 107 31.75 13.42 18.61
CA ARG A 107 32.53 12.59 19.51
C ARG A 107 34.03 12.76 19.24
N GLU A 108 34.43 12.75 17.97
CA GLU A 108 35.83 12.98 17.58
C GLU A 108 36.30 14.39 17.97
N ASP A 109 35.49 15.43 17.70
CA ASP A 109 35.79 16.80 18.08
C ASP A 109 35.90 16.98 19.59
N PHE A 110 35.01 16.32 20.36
CA PHE A 110 35.06 16.33 21.80
C PHE A 110 36.36 15.71 22.34
N LEU A 111 36.71 14.53 21.83
CA LEU A 111 37.94 13.84 22.22
C LEU A 111 39.20 14.63 21.83
N ALA A 112 39.19 15.26 20.65
CA ALA A 112 40.30 16.11 20.21
C ALA A 112 40.48 17.37 21.09
N THR A 113 39.36 17.90 21.62
CA THR A 113 39.39 19.15 22.41
C THR A 113 39.66 18.90 23.90
N PHE A 114 39.13 17.82 24.47
CA PHE A 114 39.10 17.54 25.90
C PHE A 114 39.70 16.19 26.29
N GLY A 115 40.13 15.37 25.35
CA GLY A 115 40.58 13.98 25.60
C GLY A 115 41.81 13.90 26.51
N GLU A 116 42.67 14.92 26.52
CA GLU A 116 43.84 14.98 27.39
C GLU A 116 43.50 15.29 28.88
N ASP A 117 42.31 15.84 29.15
CA ASP A 117 41.85 16.18 30.49
C ASP A 117 41.19 14.99 31.24
N PHE A 118 41.01 13.84 30.61
CA PHE A 118 40.33 12.66 31.16
C PHE A 118 41.27 11.43 31.35
N GLU A 119 42.58 11.52 31.09
CA GLU A 119 43.60 10.54 31.47
C GLU A 119 44.26 10.92 32.82
#